data_b7558cd0519088d51978fd2be274965b
#
_entry.id   b7558cd0519088d51978fd2be274965b
#
_cell.length_a   1.000
_cell.length_b   1.000
_cell.length_c   1.000
_cell.angle_alpha   90.00
_cell.angle_beta   90.00
_cell.angle_gamma   90.00
#
_symmetry.space_group_name_H-M   'P 1'
#
loop_
_entity.id
_entity.type
_entity.pdbx_description
1 polymer ?
#
loop_
_entity_poly.entity_id
_entity_poly.type
_entity_poly.pdbx_seq_one_letter_code
_entity_poly.pdbx_strand_id
1 'polypeptide(L)'
;MGTFCHVDKNAFPIEVGLCYILPRLEVGVMAVNAEPQVFLFLSEILGQPLIGPEGRPVGKIVDLVATVTEPYPVVTEAMIDREEQRGDLFLCRFPEVEEVRLPIHADRTTADDYRPPELRENELLLKDSLLDKQIVDTHGAKVLRVNDLQFLMARRCLHLVHVDVGFRGLMRRSGLEKLVDLFLHTFFDYNLPNQYISWKYVQPISTPDLLRLKITQDRLARIHPADLADIIEDLDVNQRSAVFRSLDVETAAEILEETDPKIQVSLIKDMNAAVASDIIEEMSLSEAADLLGDLPRDKAEGILNEMEQDIAEDVKELLAHPEEEAGGLMTSAVLHFLPETTVEKVLAAIRGEAEDMDFIYYVYVVNEADRLLGMVSLRELLAAPMAARLADLMDERVISVHLDEDKDEIAELFAKYGLMAIPVVDDLGRIKGVIPFKNLLEVVAPHLGKK
;
A
#
# COMPACT_ATOMS: atom_id res chain seq x y z
N MET A 1 27.37 -13.55 49.16
CA MET A 1 27.47 -12.08 49.20
C MET A 1 27.44 -11.62 47.77
N GLY A 2 26.26 -11.26 47.32
CA GLY A 2 26.03 -10.83 45.95
C GLY A 2 25.98 -9.32 45.87
N THR A 3 26.62 -8.79 44.88
CA THR A 3 26.56 -7.36 44.54
C THR A 3 25.73 -7.23 43.24
N PHE A 4 24.52 -6.70 43.40
CA PHE A 4 23.66 -6.34 42.26
C PHE A 4 24.21 -5.07 41.59
N CYS A 5 24.56 -5.16 40.30
CA CYS A 5 24.77 -3.98 39.46
C CYS A 5 23.41 -3.49 38.97
N HIS A 6 23.07 -2.26 39.33
CA HIS A 6 21.96 -1.48 38.77
C HIS A 6 22.34 -1.13 37.30
N VAL A 7 21.53 -1.61 36.38
CA VAL A 7 21.60 -1.19 34.97
C VAL A 7 20.69 0.01 34.79
N ASP A 8 21.29 1.15 34.49
CA ASP A 8 20.63 2.40 34.17
C ASP A 8 19.91 2.30 32.81
N LYS A 9 18.58 2.49 32.78
CA LYS A 9 17.70 2.25 31.62
C LYS A 9 17.62 3.39 30.61
N ASN A 10 18.51 4.38 30.68
CA ASN A 10 18.40 5.61 29.87
C ASN A 10 19.55 5.86 28.89
N ALA A 11 20.29 4.84 28.48
CA ALA A 11 21.29 5.00 27.43
C ALA A 11 20.88 4.19 26.20
N PHE A 12 20.10 4.77 25.31
CA PHE A 12 19.95 4.28 23.94
C PHE A 12 21.10 4.84 23.08
N PRO A 13 21.97 3.98 22.54
CA PRO A 13 22.98 4.44 21.60
C PRO A 13 22.38 4.68 20.22
N ILE A 14 22.62 5.86 19.69
CA ILE A 14 22.26 6.37 18.35
C ILE A 14 23.00 5.62 17.21
N GLU A 15 23.68 4.51 17.49
CA GLU A 15 24.59 3.86 16.54
C GLU A 15 23.99 2.78 15.63
N VAL A 16 22.72 2.42 15.72
CA VAL A 16 22.16 1.28 14.93
C VAL A 16 21.61 1.66 13.55
N GLY A 17 21.47 2.95 13.24
CA GLY A 17 20.86 3.42 11.98
C GLY A 17 21.79 3.53 10.76
N LEU A 18 23.09 3.50 10.93
CA LEU A 18 24.04 3.87 9.84
C LEU A 18 24.67 2.68 9.10
N CYS A 19 24.52 1.44 9.56
CA CYS A 19 25.21 0.28 8.96
C CYS A 19 24.53 -0.33 7.73
N TYR A 20 23.31 0.12 7.35
CA TYR A 20 22.54 -0.49 6.25
C TYR A 20 22.56 0.30 4.92
N ILE A 21 23.28 1.42 4.82
CA ILE A 21 23.18 2.33 3.66
C ILE A 21 24.24 2.06 2.56
N LEU A 22 25.21 1.18 2.78
CA LEU A 22 26.22 0.90 1.74
C LEU A 22 26.20 -0.57 1.32
N PRO A 23 26.15 -0.87 0.00
CA PRO A 23 26.41 -2.23 -0.48
C PRO A 23 27.83 -2.64 -0.12
N ARG A 24 28.01 -3.90 0.30
CA ARG A 24 29.29 -4.51 0.66
C ARG A 24 30.39 -4.16 -0.35
N LEU A 25 31.23 -3.22 0.01
CA LEU A 25 32.56 -3.10 -0.51
C LEU A 25 33.50 -3.72 0.54
N GLU A 26 34.33 -4.65 0.12
CA GLU A 26 35.34 -5.32 0.96
C GLU A 26 36.17 -4.26 1.71
N VAL A 27 36.04 -4.27 3.03
CA VAL A 27 36.71 -3.29 3.90
C VAL A 27 38.11 -3.83 4.20
N GLY A 28 39.07 -3.36 3.45
CA GLY A 28 40.45 -3.22 3.98
C GLY A 28 40.39 -2.16 5.10
N VAL A 29 40.84 -2.56 6.30
CA VAL A 29 40.86 -1.70 7.49
C VAL A 29 41.79 -0.51 7.23
N MET A 30 41.24 0.62 6.80
CA MET A 30 41.84 1.93 6.96
C MET A 30 40.89 2.78 7.82
N ALA A 31 41.41 3.35 8.88
CA ALA A 31 40.72 4.33 9.70
C ALA A 31 40.31 5.50 8.79
N VAL A 32 39.05 5.49 8.32
CA VAL A 32 38.46 6.61 7.60
C VAL A 32 38.11 7.64 8.67
N ASN A 33 38.77 8.79 8.66
CA ASN A 33 38.27 9.99 9.29
C ASN A 33 36.84 10.22 8.71
N ALA A 34 35.81 9.94 9.47
CA ALA A 34 34.44 10.26 9.10
C ALA A 34 34.32 11.78 9.08
N GLU A 35 34.34 12.37 7.90
CA GLU A 35 33.98 13.78 7.73
C GLU A 35 32.58 13.98 8.29
N PRO A 36 32.30 15.09 9.00
CA PRO A 36 30.96 15.37 9.51
C PRO A 36 29.98 15.41 8.34
N GLN A 37 29.00 14.50 8.34
CA GLN A 37 27.95 14.48 7.32
C GLN A 37 27.14 15.76 7.46
N VAL A 38 27.20 16.65 6.48
CA VAL A 38 26.43 17.90 6.48
C VAL A 38 25.08 17.62 5.83
N PHE A 39 24.02 17.66 6.65
CA PHE A 39 22.66 17.67 6.15
C PHE A 39 22.20 19.08 5.88
N LEU A 40 21.50 19.27 4.77
CA LEU A 40 20.87 20.52 4.36
C LEU A 40 19.38 20.31 4.15
N PHE A 41 18.62 21.39 4.36
CA PHE A 41 17.19 21.37 4.10
C PHE A 41 16.83 22.22 2.89
N LEU A 42 15.78 21.82 2.16
CA LEU A 42 15.30 22.59 1.00
C LEU A 42 14.96 24.02 1.42
N SER A 43 14.31 24.19 2.56
CA SER A 43 13.98 25.51 3.13
C SER A 43 15.18 26.42 3.37
N GLU A 44 16.37 25.87 3.59
CA GLU A 44 17.59 26.66 3.78
C GLU A 44 18.20 27.12 2.45
N ILE A 45 17.94 26.37 1.38
CA ILE A 45 18.46 26.62 0.02
C ILE A 45 17.56 27.59 -0.75
N LEU A 46 16.23 27.45 -0.60
CA LEU A 46 15.27 28.29 -1.29
C LEU A 46 15.44 29.78 -0.91
N GLY A 47 15.40 30.63 -1.94
CA GLY A 47 15.57 32.09 -1.77
C GLY A 47 17.01 32.53 -1.62
N GLN A 48 17.97 31.62 -1.51
CA GLN A 48 19.39 31.97 -1.47
C GLN A 48 19.87 32.43 -2.85
N PRO A 49 20.80 33.41 -2.90
CA PRO A 49 21.44 33.78 -4.14
C PRO A 49 22.41 32.70 -4.61
N LEU A 50 22.35 32.33 -5.90
CA LEU A 50 23.37 31.58 -6.57
C LEU A 50 24.49 32.53 -7.01
N ILE A 51 25.69 32.34 -6.49
CA ILE A 51 26.84 33.20 -6.77
C ILE A 51 27.65 32.62 -7.91
N GLY A 52 27.83 33.36 -8.99
CA GLY A 52 28.66 32.95 -10.11
C GLY A 52 30.15 33.01 -9.84
N PRO A 53 30.99 32.49 -10.79
CA PRO A 53 32.44 32.40 -10.65
C PRO A 53 33.15 33.75 -10.42
N GLU A 54 32.55 34.82 -10.85
CA GLU A 54 33.06 36.20 -10.65
C GLU A 54 32.65 36.82 -9.31
N GLY A 55 31.97 36.05 -8.44
CA GLY A 55 31.46 36.55 -7.15
C GLY A 55 30.18 37.40 -7.27
N ARG A 56 29.57 37.47 -8.46
CA ARG A 56 28.30 38.17 -8.68
C ARG A 56 27.10 37.20 -8.57
N PRO A 57 25.98 37.67 -8.00
CA PRO A 57 24.77 36.84 -7.96
C PRO A 57 24.23 36.62 -9.39
N VAL A 58 23.94 35.38 -9.71
CA VAL A 58 23.33 34.94 -10.98
C VAL A 58 21.80 35.09 -10.92
N GLY A 59 21.22 34.84 -9.77
CA GLY A 59 19.80 34.93 -9.48
C GLY A 59 19.49 34.31 -8.13
N LYS A 60 18.19 34.21 -7.79
CA LYS A 60 17.72 33.57 -6.57
C LYS A 60 17.21 32.16 -6.90
N ILE A 61 17.56 31.21 -6.07
CA ILE A 61 17.06 29.83 -6.21
C ILE A 61 15.58 29.79 -5.81
N VAL A 62 14.72 29.41 -6.75
CA VAL A 62 13.27 29.31 -6.57
C VAL A 62 12.85 27.86 -6.30
N ASP A 63 13.49 26.91 -6.98
CA ASP A 63 13.29 25.48 -6.81
C ASP A 63 14.56 24.71 -7.18
N LEU A 64 14.59 23.41 -6.87
CA LEU A 64 15.65 22.48 -7.29
C LEU A 64 15.06 21.40 -8.16
N VAL A 65 15.79 21.03 -9.22
CA VAL A 65 15.47 19.87 -10.06
C VAL A 65 16.30 18.70 -9.62
N ALA A 66 15.65 17.59 -9.30
CA ALA A 66 16.32 16.32 -9.04
C ALA A 66 15.99 15.31 -10.14
N THR A 67 17.00 14.56 -10.54
CA THR A 67 16.81 13.36 -11.35
C THR A 67 16.49 12.18 -10.43
N VAL A 68 15.37 11.52 -10.71
CA VAL A 68 14.93 10.35 -9.94
C VAL A 68 15.84 9.18 -10.27
N THR A 69 16.68 8.82 -9.31
CA THR A 69 17.65 7.69 -9.39
C THR A 69 17.51 6.83 -8.15
N GLU A 70 17.76 5.53 -8.29
CA GLU A 70 17.81 4.63 -7.13
C GLU A 70 19.21 4.62 -6.48
N PRO A 71 19.29 4.55 -5.15
CA PRO A 71 18.19 4.57 -4.17
C PRO A 71 17.71 5.99 -3.81
N TYR A 72 18.42 7.03 -4.20
CA TYR A 72 18.13 8.42 -3.81
C TYR A 72 18.22 9.36 -5.01
N PRO A 73 17.25 10.28 -5.22
CA PRO A 73 17.32 11.30 -6.24
C PRO A 73 18.52 12.22 -6.05
N VAL A 74 19.09 12.64 -7.15
CA VAL A 74 20.26 13.55 -7.19
C VAL A 74 19.83 14.90 -7.72
N VAL A 75 20.16 15.96 -7.01
CA VAL A 75 19.94 17.33 -7.49
C VAL A 75 20.90 17.62 -8.64
N THR A 76 20.34 17.90 -9.80
CA THR A 76 21.10 18.15 -11.03
C THR A 76 21.07 19.58 -11.48
N GLU A 77 19.97 20.30 -11.22
CA GLU A 77 19.79 21.67 -11.65
C GLU A 77 19.07 22.50 -10.57
N ALA A 78 19.23 23.81 -10.66
CA ALA A 78 18.49 24.78 -9.87
C ALA A 78 17.64 25.65 -10.80
N MET A 79 16.39 25.88 -10.41
CA MET A 79 15.53 26.87 -11.02
C MET A 79 15.83 28.23 -10.39
N ILE A 80 16.21 29.21 -11.18
CA ILE A 80 16.59 30.55 -10.72
C ILE A 80 15.68 31.62 -11.31
N ASP A 81 15.42 32.65 -10.49
CA ASP A 81 14.78 33.89 -10.89
C ASP A 81 15.87 34.96 -11.03
N ARG A 82 16.02 35.53 -12.25
CA ARG A 82 16.98 36.65 -12.51
C ARG A 82 16.36 37.99 -12.19
N GLU A 83 17.00 38.74 -11.33
CA GLU A 83 16.52 40.08 -10.93
C GLU A 83 16.43 41.08 -12.11
N GLU A 84 17.21 40.88 -13.19
CA GLU A 84 17.23 41.75 -14.36
C GLU A 84 16.04 41.59 -15.31
N GLN A 85 15.40 40.39 -15.30
CA GLN A 85 14.22 40.05 -16.09
C GLN A 85 13.16 39.46 -15.15
N ARG A 86 12.52 40.29 -14.34
CA ARG A 86 11.51 39.86 -13.38
C ARG A 86 10.46 38.97 -14.03
N GLY A 87 10.44 37.69 -13.64
CA GLY A 87 9.46 36.71 -14.03
C GLY A 87 9.96 35.66 -15.03
N ASP A 88 11.17 35.76 -15.56
CA ASP A 88 11.74 34.72 -16.41
C ASP A 88 12.51 33.71 -15.54
N LEU A 89 11.97 32.50 -15.47
CA LEU A 89 12.60 31.38 -14.77
C LEU A 89 13.50 30.59 -15.72
N PHE A 90 14.68 30.24 -15.26
CA PHE A 90 15.65 29.44 -16.00
C PHE A 90 16.14 28.29 -15.17
N LEU A 91 16.47 27.18 -15.81
CA LEU A 91 17.20 26.08 -15.21
C LEU A 91 18.68 26.28 -15.46
N CYS A 92 19.48 26.14 -14.42
CA CYS A 92 20.94 26.10 -14.52
C CYS A 92 21.46 24.86 -13.80
N ARG A 93 22.58 24.32 -14.27
CA ARG A 93 23.21 23.16 -13.66
C ARG A 93 23.54 23.47 -12.19
N PHE A 94 23.18 22.55 -11.28
CA PHE A 94 23.56 22.69 -9.89
C PHE A 94 25.06 22.43 -9.74
N PRO A 95 25.83 23.30 -9.02
CA PRO A 95 27.26 23.16 -8.94
C PRO A 95 27.68 21.92 -8.16
N GLU A 96 28.73 21.27 -8.65
CA GLU A 96 29.43 20.25 -7.88
C GLU A 96 30.26 20.92 -6.78
N VAL A 97 29.84 20.77 -5.53
CA VAL A 97 30.50 21.42 -4.38
C VAL A 97 31.15 20.39 -3.45
N GLU A 98 32.34 20.68 -2.97
CA GLU A 98 33.00 19.84 -1.97
C GLU A 98 32.42 20.04 -0.57
N GLU A 99 32.02 21.27 -0.25
CA GLU A 99 31.36 21.67 0.98
C GLU A 99 30.19 22.59 0.65
N VAL A 100 29.00 22.31 1.19
CA VAL A 100 27.88 23.24 1.03
C VAL A 100 28.01 24.36 2.06
N ARG A 101 28.37 25.53 1.57
CA ARG A 101 28.30 26.78 2.32
C ARG A 101 27.26 27.68 1.67
N LEU A 102 26.33 28.16 2.43
CA LEU A 102 25.38 29.19 1.96
C LEU A 102 26.03 30.57 2.01
N PRO A 103 25.92 31.39 0.98
CA PRO A 103 25.27 31.15 -0.32
C PRO A 103 26.04 30.16 -1.19
N ILE A 104 25.30 29.50 -2.13
CA ILE A 104 25.87 28.46 -3.02
C ILE A 104 26.68 29.16 -4.13
N HIS A 105 27.92 28.71 -4.32
CA HIS A 105 28.82 29.25 -5.34
C HIS A 105 28.84 28.27 -6.56
N ALA A 106 28.53 28.79 -7.74
CA ALA A 106 28.62 28.12 -9.01
C ALA A 106 30.06 28.16 -9.53
N ASP A 107 30.52 27.08 -10.14
CA ASP A 107 31.78 27.06 -10.90
C ASP A 107 31.62 27.66 -12.31
N ARG A 108 32.72 27.71 -13.10
CA ARG A 108 32.75 28.35 -14.42
C ARG A 108 31.82 27.68 -15.45
N THR A 109 31.45 26.44 -15.26
CA THR A 109 30.59 25.69 -16.18
C THR A 109 29.09 25.98 -15.99
N THR A 110 28.72 26.49 -14.84
CA THR A 110 27.31 26.73 -14.45
C THR A 110 26.77 28.05 -15.01
N ALA A 111 27.66 29.03 -15.30
CA ALA A 111 27.22 30.41 -15.62
C ALA A 111 26.72 30.58 -17.07
N ASP A 112 27.02 29.64 -17.97
CA ASP A 112 26.69 29.76 -19.41
C ASP A 112 25.68 28.68 -19.88
N ASP A 113 25.21 27.77 -19.03
CA ASP A 113 24.36 26.63 -19.37
C ASP A 113 22.95 26.82 -18.81
N TYR A 114 22.23 27.78 -19.40
CA TYR A 114 20.83 28.05 -19.06
C TYR A 114 19.90 27.39 -20.07
N ARG A 115 18.86 26.71 -19.56
CA ARG A 115 17.78 26.17 -20.40
C ARG A 115 16.40 26.66 -19.93
N PRO A 116 15.40 26.63 -20.83
CA PRO A 116 13.99 26.86 -20.43
C PRO A 116 13.56 25.89 -19.31
N PRO A 117 12.55 26.26 -18.51
CA PRO A 117 12.06 25.45 -17.39
C PRO A 117 11.23 24.24 -17.84
N GLU A 118 11.71 23.51 -18.85
CA GLU A 118 11.11 22.27 -19.34
C GLU A 118 11.79 21.07 -18.68
N LEU A 119 11.02 20.23 -17.98
CA LEU A 119 11.52 19.01 -17.34
C LEU A 119 11.68 17.88 -18.37
N ARG A 120 12.71 17.05 -18.17
CA ARG A 120 12.90 15.81 -18.91
C ARG A 120 12.15 14.67 -18.23
N GLU A 121 11.99 13.55 -18.92
CA GLU A 121 11.58 12.31 -18.28
C GLU A 121 12.53 12.01 -17.12
N ASN A 122 12.01 11.64 -15.95
CA ASN A 122 12.73 11.40 -14.69
C ASN A 122 13.28 12.64 -13.96
N GLU A 123 12.95 13.84 -14.38
CA GLU A 123 13.25 15.06 -13.61
C GLU A 123 12.03 15.52 -12.80
N LEU A 124 12.29 16.01 -11.60
CA LEU A 124 11.29 16.44 -10.63
C LEU A 124 11.65 17.80 -10.04
N LEU A 125 10.71 18.75 -10.03
CA LEU A 125 10.80 19.98 -9.26
C LEU A 125 10.49 19.68 -7.80
N LEU A 126 11.47 19.81 -6.92
CA LEU A 126 11.36 19.36 -5.54
C LEU A 126 10.36 20.17 -4.71
N LYS A 127 10.36 21.49 -4.86
CA LYS A 127 9.41 22.35 -4.17
C LYS A 127 8.00 22.17 -4.72
N ASP A 128 7.84 22.30 -6.03
CA ASP A 128 6.51 22.31 -6.65
C ASP A 128 5.81 20.96 -6.56
N SER A 129 6.57 19.86 -6.71
CA SER A 129 6.02 18.51 -6.77
C SER A 129 5.92 17.82 -5.40
N LEU A 130 6.75 18.23 -4.40
CA LEU A 130 6.81 17.51 -3.13
C LEU A 130 6.45 18.39 -1.93
N LEU A 131 6.90 19.67 -1.88
CA LEU A 131 6.67 20.49 -0.70
C LEU A 131 5.18 20.83 -0.54
N ASP A 132 4.63 20.67 0.65
CA ASP A 132 3.21 20.82 0.97
C ASP A 132 2.27 19.77 0.32
N LYS A 133 2.82 18.82 -0.43
CA LYS A 133 2.05 17.76 -1.04
C LYS A 133 1.93 16.53 -0.13
N GLN A 134 0.98 15.67 -0.45
CA GLN A 134 0.84 14.38 0.21
C GLN A 134 1.76 13.35 -0.44
N ILE A 135 2.30 12.49 0.39
CA ILE A 135 3.11 11.33 0.04
C ILE A 135 2.59 10.11 0.79
N VAL A 136 2.81 8.94 0.23
CA VAL A 136 2.63 7.66 0.95
C VAL A 136 3.96 7.25 1.57
N ASP A 137 3.94 6.95 2.86
CA ASP A 137 4.99 6.19 3.53
C ASP A 137 4.69 4.70 3.35
N THR A 138 5.38 4.06 2.42
CA THR A 138 5.19 2.63 2.09
C THR A 138 5.66 1.68 3.19
N HIS A 139 6.36 2.16 4.22
CA HIS A 139 6.78 1.38 5.37
C HIS A 139 5.83 1.52 6.56
N GLY A 140 5.28 2.72 6.76
CA GLY A 140 4.34 3.02 7.85
C GLY A 140 2.88 2.95 7.41
N ALA A 141 2.58 2.61 6.14
CA ALA A 141 1.25 2.53 5.54
C ALA A 141 0.38 3.76 5.89
N LYS A 142 0.90 4.97 5.63
CA LYS A 142 0.24 6.23 5.99
C LYS A 142 0.44 7.31 4.93
N VAL A 143 -0.61 8.12 4.75
CA VAL A 143 -0.53 9.34 3.95
C VAL A 143 -0.06 10.50 4.83
N LEU A 144 1.02 11.15 4.42
CA LEU A 144 1.64 12.22 5.20
C LEU A 144 1.93 13.44 4.33
N ARG A 145 1.94 14.61 4.96
CA ARG A 145 2.26 15.87 4.25
C ARG A 145 3.73 16.21 4.38
N VAL A 146 4.35 16.56 3.26
CA VAL A 146 5.75 16.98 3.22
C VAL A 146 5.88 18.41 3.76
N ASN A 147 6.63 18.57 4.84
CA ASN A 147 6.91 19.88 5.44
C ASN A 147 8.26 20.45 5.01
N ASP A 148 9.27 19.59 4.81
CA ASP A 148 10.59 19.98 4.28
C ASP A 148 11.28 18.76 3.65
N LEU A 149 12.39 18.97 2.93
CA LEU A 149 13.20 17.94 2.32
C LEU A 149 14.63 18.00 2.84
N GLN A 150 15.19 16.85 3.20
CA GLN A 150 16.55 16.77 3.74
C GLN A 150 17.50 16.12 2.74
N PHE A 151 18.59 16.80 2.48
CA PHE A 151 19.64 16.36 1.57
C PHE A 151 20.89 15.95 2.32
N LEU A 152 21.58 14.99 1.74
CA LEU A 152 22.94 14.59 2.13
C LEU A 152 23.89 14.94 1.00
N MET A 153 24.99 15.57 1.34
CA MET A 153 26.10 15.77 0.42
C MET A 153 26.93 14.49 0.33
N ALA A 154 27.02 13.93 -0.86
CA ALA A 154 27.87 12.77 -1.15
C ALA A 154 28.42 12.87 -2.57
N ARG A 155 29.71 12.58 -2.76
CA ARG A 155 30.38 12.61 -4.07
C ARG A 155 30.18 13.93 -4.83
N ARG A 156 30.22 15.07 -4.13
CA ARG A 156 30.01 16.44 -4.65
C ARG A 156 28.60 16.71 -5.18
N CYS A 157 27.64 15.84 -4.93
CA CYS A 157 26.25 16.02 -5.32
C CYS A 157 25.34 16.01 -4.09
N LEU A 158 24.22 16.73 -4.18
CA LEU A 158 23.16 16.67 -3.18
C LEU A 158 22.20 15.54 -3.50
N HIS A 159 22.05 14.60 -2.55
CA HIS A 159 21.11 13.50 -2.62
C HIS A 159 19.92 13.77 -1.71
N LEU A 160 18.71 13.64 -2.21
CA LEU A 160 17.49 13.68 -1.40
C LEU A 160 17.37 12.38 -0.61
N VAL A 161 17.61 12.41 0.69
CA VAL A 161 17.66 11.21 1.54
C VAL A 161 16.46 11.03 2.44
N HIS A 162 15.88 12.13 2.93
CA HIS A 162 14.72 12.08 3.80
C HIS A 162 13.70 13.16 3.46
N VAL A 163 12.45 12.86 3.79
CA VAL A 163 11.33 13.79 3.79
C VAL A 163 10.97 14.11 5.25
N ASP A 164 10.90 15.38 5.61
CA ASP A 164 10.48 15.85 6.93
C ASP A 164 8.96 16.06 6.92
N VAL A 165 8.25 15.24 7.69
CA VAL A 165 6.80 15.31 7.86
C VAL A 165 6.41 15.88 9.23
N GLY A 166 7.41 16.20 10.07
CA GLY A 166 7.24 16.70 11.42
C GLY A 166 6.93 18.18 11.50
N PHE A 167 6.32 18.59 12.60
CA PHE A 167 6.03 19.99 12.90
C PHE A 167 7.29 20.88 12.93
N ARG A 168 8.45 20.30 13.26
CA ARG A 168 9.73 20.98 13.27
C ARG A 168 10.13 21.48 11.88
N GLY A 169 9.92 20.68 10.82
CA GLY A 169 10.16 21.09 9.43
C GLY A 169 9.33 22.30 9.02
N LEU A 170 8.06 22.34 9.43
CA LEU A 170 7.20 23.50 9.20
C LEU A 170 7.70 24.77 9.90
N MET A 171 8.18 24.63 11.15
CA MET A 171 8.77 25.77 11.91
C MET A 171 10.08 26.25 11.31
N ARG A 172 10.93 25.34 10.80
CA ARG A 172 12.16 25.68 10.09
C ARG A 172 11.87 26.52 8.86
N ARG A 173 10.92 26.07 8.03
CA ARG A 173 10.51 26.77 6.81
C ARG A 173 9.94 28.18 7.09
N SER A 174 9.24 28.37 8.20
CA SER A 174 8.73 29.68 8.62
C SER A 174 9.79 30.56 9.30
N GLY A 175 11.01 30.07 9.53
CA GLY A 175 12.07 30.77 10.26
C GLY A 175 11.83 30.85 11.77
N LEU A 176 10.82 30.19 12.29
CA LEU A 176 10.42 30.24 13.70
C LEU A 176 10.99 29.12 14.56
N GLU A 177 11.73 28.16 13.97
CA GLU A 177 12.25 26.97 14.68
C GLU A 177 12.96 27.33 15.98
N LYS A 178 13.92 28.26 15.92
CA LYS A 178 14.71 28.63 17.10
C LYS A 178 13.87 29.31 18.20
N LEU A 179 12.85 30.08 17.83
CA LEU A 179 11.96 30.75 18.78
C LEU A 179 11.04 29.75 19.46
N VAL A 180 10.50 28.80 18.68
CA VAL A 180 9.62 27.73 19.19
C VAL A 180 10.41 26.78 20.07
N ASP A 181 11.59 26.35 19.68
CA ASP A 181 12.47 25.49 20.49
C ASP A 181 12.82 26.16 21.81
N LEU A 182 13.20 27.47 21.80
CA LEU A 182 13.48 28.22 23.01
C LEU A 182 12.26 28.31 23.94
N PHE A 183 11.08 28.56 23.37
CA PHE A 183 9.83 28.66 24.13
C PHE A 183 9.45 27.32 24.77
N LEU A 184 9.44 26.26 23.99
CA LEU A 184 9.08 24.91 24.47
C LEU A 184 10.06 24.37 25.48
N HIS A 185 11.35 24.59 25.28
CA HIS A 185 12.38 24.19 26.24
C HIS A 185 12.28 24.99 27.55
N THR A 186 12.04 26.34 27.46
CA THR A 186 12.01 27.19 28.65
C THR A 186 10.77 26.97 29.52
N PHE A 187 9.60 26.74 28.91
CA PHE A 187 8.34 26.69 29.64
C PHE A 187 7.83 25.26 29.89
N PHE A 188 8.25 24.28 29.08
CA PHE A 188 7.70 22.91 29.12
C PHE A 188 8.77 21.83 29.21
N ASP A 189 10.06 22.17 29.18
CA ASP A 189 11.20 21.22 29.10
C ASP A 189 11.01 20.18 27.98
N TYR A 190 10.44 20.64 26.83
CA TYR A 190 10.06 19.80 25.71
C TYR A 190 10.86 20.17 24.46
N ASN A 191 11.45 19.16 23.81
CA ASN A 191 12.12 19.30 22.53
C ASN A 191 11.23 18.72 21.42
N LEU A 192 11.03 19.49 20.34
CA LEU A 192 10.29 19.01 19.18
C LEU A 192 11.00 17.80 18.54
N PRO A 193 10.32 16.65 18.39
CA PRO A 193 10.92 15.52 17.72
C PRO A 193 11.09 15.80 16.22
N ASN A 194 12.16 15.24 15.66
CA ASN A 194 12.30 15.15 14.20
C ASN A 194 11.50 13.95 13.70
N GLN A 195 10.74 14.12 12.63
CA GLN A 195 9.98 13.06 11.98
C GLN A 195 10.41 12.97 10.52
N TYR A 196 11.38 12.10 10.27
CA TYR A 196 11.94 11.89 8.94
C TYR A 196 11.53 10.53 8.38
N ILE A 197 11.12 10.52 7.11
CA ILE A 197 10.88 9.30 6.34
C ILE A 197 12.00 9.21 5.31
N SER A 198 12.65 8.04 5.21
CA SER A 198 13.66 7.82 4.19
C SER A 198 13.02 7.80 2.81
N TRP A 199 13.63 8.49 1.83
CA TRP A 199 13.14 8.58 0.46
C TRP A 199 12.80 7.21 -0.16
N LYS A 200 13.53 6.16 0.20
CA LYS A 200 13.26 4.79 -0.30
C LYS A 200 11.85 4.27 0.03
N TYR A 201 11.20 4.83 1.06
CA TYR A 201 9.84 4.50 1.47
C TYR A 201 8.82 5.57 1.08
N VAL A 202 9.24 6.62 0.40
CA VAL A 202 8.38 7.72 -0.01
C VAL A 202 7.85 7.47 -1.40
N GLN A 203 6.51 7.51 -1.53
CA GLN A 203 5.82 7.48 -2.80
C GLN A 203 5.04 8.79 -2.99
N PRO A 204 5.47 9.68 -3.91
CA PRO A 204 4.72 10.90 -4.23
C PRO A 204 3.43 10.57 -4.97
N ILE A 205 2.30 11.15 -4.53
CA ILE A 205 0.97 10.91 -5.12
C ILE A 205 0.55 12.08 -6.02
N SER A 206 1.10 13.26 -5.79
CA SER A 206 0.56 14.54 -6.27
C SER A 206 0.79 14.82 -7.74
N THR A 207 1.58 14.02 -8.44
CA THR A 207 1.89 14.21 -9.86
C THR A 207 1.47 12.98 -10.66
N PRO A 208 0.46 13.09 -11.55
CA PRO A 208 0.00 11.96 -12.39
C PRO A 208 1.13 11.33 -13.21
N ASP A 209 2.15 12.11 -13.58
CA ASP A 209 3.28 11.61 -14.35
C ASP A 209 4.22 10.72 -13.52
N LEU A 210 4.34 10.96 -12.21
CA LEU A 210 5.13 10.10 -11.31
C LEU A 210 4.44 8.77 -11.00
N LEU A 211 3.10 8.76 -10.96
CA LEU A 211 2.31 7.53 -10.78
C LEU A 211 2.44 6.57 -11.99
N ARG A 212 2.75 7.11 -13.17
CA ARG A 212 2.95 6.31 -14.39
C ARG A 212 4.35 5.71 -14.52
N LEU A 213 5.30 6.11 -13.65
CA LEU A 213 6.62 5.50 -13.67
C LEU A 213 6.53 4.03 -13.22
N LYS A 214 7.09 3.12 -14.00
CA LYS A 214 7.11 1.67 -13.70
C LYS A 214 7.67 1.37 -12.30
N ILE A 215 8.67 2.16 -11.84
CA ILE A 215 9.24 2.06 -10.48
C ILE A 215 8.20 2.31 -9.40
N THR A 216 7.24 3.20 -9.64
CA THR A 216 6.15 3.52 -8.71
C THR A 216 5.16 2.36 -8.61
N GLN A 217 4.75 1.79 -9.74
CA GLN A 217 3.84 0.64 -9.78
C GLN A 217 4.48 -0.57 -9.09
N ASP A 218 5.74 -0.90 -9.39
CA ASP A 218 6.47 -2.00 -8.74
C ASP A 218 6.62 -1.81 -7.22
N ARG A 219 6.60 -0.58 -6.71
CA ARG A 219 6.66 -0.30 -5.26
C ARG A 219 5.31 -0.44 -4.58
N LEU A 220 4.24 0.03 -5.21
CA LEU A 220 2.87 -0.11 -4.69
C LEU A 220 2.45 -1.59 -4.65
N ALA A 221 2.73 -2.36 -5.68
CA ALA A 221 2.45 -3.79 -5.74
C ALA A 221 3.17 -4.65 -4.67
N ARG A 222 4.10 -4.09 -3.90
CA ARG A 222 4.77 -4.79 -2.78
C ARG A 222 4.16 -4.51 -1.41
N ILE A 223 3.23 -3.59 -1.34
CA ILE A 223 2.50 -3.26 -0.10
C ILE A 223 1.38 -4.28 0.03
N HIS A 224 1.07 -4.72 1.24
CA HIS A 224 -0.06 -5.60 1.48
C HIS A 224 -1.37 -4.92 1.03
N PRO A 225 -2.30 -5.62 0.35
CA PRO A 225 -3.55 -5.03 -0.14
C PRO A 225 -4.33 -4.24 0.93
N ALA A 226 -4.46 -4.79 2.14
CA ALA A 226 -5.12 -4.10 3.27
C ALA A 226 -4.43 -2.76 3.65
N ASP A 227 -3.07 -2.71 3.64
CA ASP A 227 -2.33 -1.47 3.89
C ASP A 227 -2.52 -0.45 2.75
N LEU A 228 -2.67 -0.93 1.50
CA LEU A 228 -2.98 -0.07 0.35
C LEU A 228 -4.43 0.44 0.38
N ALA A 229 -5.37 -0.35 0.86
CA ALA A 229 -6.75 0.06 1.10
C ALA A 229 -6.79 1.22 2.10
N ASP A 230 -6.14 1.10 3.27
CA ASP A 230 -6.00 2.18 4.26
C ASP A 230 -5.43 3.47 3.63
N ILE A 231 -4.38 3.34 2.79
CA ILE A 231 -3.79 4.47 2.09
C ILE A 231 -4.79 5.12 1.12
N ILE A 232 -5.51 4.32 0.33
CA ILE A 232 -6.50 4.80 -0.63
C ILE A 232 -7.66 5.50 0.09
N GLU A 233 -8.08 5.01 1.23
CA GLU A 233 -9.10 5.61 2.07
C GLU A 233 -8.73 7.00 2.59
N ASP A 234 -7.47 7.20 2.95
CA ASP A 234 -6.91 8.47 3.44
C ASP A 234 -6.75 9.54 2.33
N LEU A 235 -6.81 9.15 1.05
CA LEU A 235 -6.64 10.07 -0.09
C LEU A 235 -7.90 10.86 -0.41
N ASP A 236 -7.73 12.06 -1.01
CA ASP A 236 -8.84 12.76 -1.62
C ASP A 236 -9.37 12.03 -2.88
N VAL A 237 -10.61 12.31 -3.29
CA VAL A 237 -11.32 11.61 -4.37
C VAL A 237 -10.53 11.58 -5.68
N ASN A 238 -9.82 12.66 -6.03
CA ASN A 238 -9.07 12.74 -7.29
C ASN A 238 -7.79 11.93 -7.24
N GLN A 239 -7.06 12.03 -6.13
CA GLN A 239 -5.83 11.27 -5.88
C GLN A 239 -6.13 9.78 -5.80
N ARG A 240 -7.18 9.40 -5.06
CA ARG A 240 -7.69 8.03 -4.93
C ARG A 240 -7.93 7.40 -6.29
N SER A 241 -8.73 8.04 -7.13
CA SER A 241 -9.04 7.57 -8.48
C SER A 241 -7.78 7.47 -9.36
N ALA A 242 -6.83 8.40 -9.20
CA ALA A 242 -5.59 8.39 -9.98
C ALA A 242 -4.67 7.22 -9.57
N VAL A 243 -4.52 6.97 -8.26
CA VAL A 243 -3.75 5.83 -7.74
C VAL A 243 -4.39 4.53 -8.18
N PHE A 244 -5.68 4.34 -7.93
CA PHE A 244 -6.41 3.12 -8.25
C PHE A 244 -6.32 2.75 -9.75
N ARG A 245 -6.48 3.72 -10.66
CA ARG A 245 -6.34 3.51 -12.11
C ARG A 245 -4.91 3.20 -12.57
N SER A 246 -3.91 3.37 -11.74
CA SER A 246 -2.51 3.05 -12.06
C SER A 246 -2.11 1.63 -11.69
N LEU A 247 -2.96 0.91 -10.95
CA LEU A 247 -2.76 -0.48 -10.53
C LEU A 247 -3.09 -1.44 -11.68
N ASP A 248 -2.53 -2.63 -11.62
CA ASP A 248 -2.98 -3.76 -12.43
C ASP A 248 -4.31 -4.32 -11.88
N VAL A 249 -4.97 -5.14 -12.68
CA VAL A 249 -6.32 -5.62 -12.40
C VAL A 249 -6.37 -6.46 -11.11
N GLU A 250 -5.42 -7.38 -10.94
CA GLU A 250 -5.30 -8.26 -9.77
C GLU A 250 -5.11 -7.46 -8.47
N THR A 251 -4.12 -6.56 -8.45
CA THR A 251 -3.90 -5.67 -7.27
C THR A 251 -5.11 -4.76 -7.00
N ALA A 252 -5.80 -4.28 -8.04
CA ALA A 252 -6.99 -3.45 -7.87
C ALA A 252 -8.16 -4.22 -7.23
N ALA A 253 -8.36 -5.50 -7.60
CA ALA A 253 -9.37 -6.37 -7.02
C ALA A 253 -9.06 -6.64 -5.53
N GLU A 254 -7.84 -7.06 -5.20
CA GLU A 254 -7.41 -7.30 -3.82
C GLU A 254 -7.60 -6.07 -2.91
N ILE A 255 -7.34 -4.86 -3.42
CA ILE A 255 -7.54 -3.62 -2.67
C ILE A 255 -9.02 -3.31 -2.49
N LEU A 256 -9.86 -3.56 -3.51
CA LEU A 256 -11.29 -3.35 -3.38
C LEU A 256 -11.88 -4.19 -2.27
N GLU A 257 -11.53 -5.47 -2.17
CA GLU A 257 -11.99 -6.37 -1.13
C GLU A 257 -11.71 -5.87 0.29
N GLU A 258 -10.59 -5.17 0.48
CA GLU A 258 -10.18 -4.63 1.78
C GLU A 258 -10.67 -3.19 2.04
N THR A 259 -11.29 -2.53 1.05
CA THR A 259 -11.70 -1.11 1.12
C THR A 259 -13.12 -0.96 1.67
N ASP A 260 -13.42 0.17 2.37
CA ASP A 260 -14.78 0.51 2.83
C ASP A 260 -15.80 0.52 1.68
N PRO A 261 -16.99 -0.09 1.82
CA PRO A 261 -18.00 -0.22 0.76
C PRO A 261 -18.35 1.09 0.06
N LYS A 262 -18.43 2.21 0.81
CA LYS A 262 -18.71 3.53 0.22
C LYS A 262 -17.59 4.02 -0.70
N ILE A 263 -16.38 3.61 -0.40
CA ILE A 263 -15.20 3.96 -1.19
C ILE A 263 -15.10 3.05 -2.40
N GLN A 264 -15.38 1.75 -2.26
CA GLN A 264 -15.51 0.80 -3.37
C GLN A 264 -16.49 1.35 -4.42
N VAL A 265 -17.72 1.69 -4.00
CA VAL A 265 -18.73 2.31 -4.87
C VAL A 265 -18.21 3.59 -5.52
N SER A 266 -17.51 4.44 -4.77
CA SER A 266 -16.93 5.70 -5.30
C SER A 266 -15.87 5.46 -6.37
N LEU A 267 -15.11 4.39 -6.27
CA LEU A 267 -14.06 4.03 -7.24
C LEU A 267 -14.67 3.46 -8.54
N ILE A 268 -15.67 2.60 -8.41
CA ILE A 268 -16.24 1.82 -9.53
C ILE A 268 -17.33 2.56 -10.30
N LYS A 269 -18.15 3.39 -9.64
CA LYS A 269 -19.33 4.03 -10.28
C LYS A 269 -19.00 4.81 -11.55
N ASP A 270 -17.87 5.50 -11.62
CA ASP A 270 -17.44 6.36 -12.73
C ASP A 270 -16.47 5.66 -13.71
N MET A 271 -16.19 4.37 -13.51
CA MET A 271 -15.37 3.56 -14.42
C MET A 271 -16.15 3.14 -15.68
N ASN A 272 -15.44 2.76 -16.73
CA ASN A 272 -16.03 2.04 -17.85
C ASN A 272 -16.50 0.65 -17.39
N ALA A 273 -17.66 0.17 -17.86
CA ALA A 273 -18.23 -1.10 -17.43
C ALA A 273 -17.30 -2.30 -17.72
N ALA A 274 -16.64 -2.32 -18.87
CA ALA A 274 -15.71 -3.40 -19.21
C ALA A 274 -14.48 -3.42 -18.30
N VAL A 275 -13.90 -2.25 -17.96
CA VAL A 275 -12.76 -2.19 -17.02
C VAL A 275 -13.17 -2.56 -15.60
N ALA A 276 -14.38 -2.17 -15.19
CA ALA A 276 -14.92 -2.54 -13.89
C ALA A 276 -15.23 -4.05 -13.81
N SER A 277 -15.70 -4.65 -14.90
CA SER A 277 -15.92 -6.09 -15.05
C SER A 277 -14.61 -6.86 -14.85
N ASP A 278 -13.55 -6.48 -15.61
CA ASP A 278 -12.23 -7.11 -15.50
C ASP A 278 -11.71 -7.13 -14.04
N ILE A 279 -11.94 -6.05 -13.27
CA ILE A 279 -11.50 -5.97 -11.88
C ILE A 279 -12.40 -6.80 -10.95
N ILE A 280 -13.71 -6.74 -11.13
CA ILE A 280 -14.67 -7.42 -10.26
C ILE A 280 -14.64 -8.94 -10.49
N GLU A 281 -14.29 -9.41 -11.67
CA GLU A 281 -14.10 -10.83 -11.97
C GLU A 281 -12.92 -11.45 -11.23
N GLU A 282 -11.91 -10.66 -10.86
CA GLU A 282 -10.76 -11.10 -10.04
C GLU A 282 -11.07 -11.07 -8.53
N MET A 283 -12.23 -10.53 -8.11
CA MET A 283 -12.66 -10.55 -6.71
C MET A 283 -13.29 -11.90 -6.34
N SER A 284 -13.36 -12.18 -5.04
CA SER A 284 -14.18 -13.28 -4.55
C SER A 284 -15.67 -13.07 -4.91
N LEU A 285 -16.40 -14.14 -5.20
CA LEU A 285 -17.79 -14.04 -5.67
C LEU A 285 -18.70 -13.32 -4.66
N SER A 286 -18.48 -13.49 -3.35
CA SER A 286 -19.23 -12.81 -2.31
C SER A 286 -18.97 -11.30 -2.30
N GLU A 287 -17.72 -10.88 -2.29
CA GLU A 287 -17.34 -9.46 -2.32
C GLU A 287 -17.79 -8.77 -3.62
N ALA A 288 -17.71 -9.49 -4.76
CA ALA A 288 -18.22 -9.01 -6.03
C ALA A 288 -19.74 -8.79 -5.99
N ALA A 289 -20.50 -9.70 -5.35
CA ALA A 289 -21.94 -9.56 -5.19
C ALA A 289 -22.27 -8.37 -4.28
N ASP A 290 -21.61 -8.22 -3.14
CA ASP A 290 -21.84 -7.12 -2.20
C ASP A 290 -21.56 -5.77 -2.86
N LEU A 291 -20.43 -5.61 -3.54
CA LEU A 291 -20.11 -4.41 -4.28
C LEU A 291 -21.14 -4.08 -5.37
N LEU A 292 -21.58 -5.08 -6.15
CA LEU A 292 -22.58 -4.88 -7.20
C LEU A 292 -23.97 -4.55 -6.61
N GLY A 293 -24.29 -5.10 -5.42
CA GLY A 293 -25.51 -4.78 -4.66
C GLY A 293 -25.56 -3.32 -4.22
N ASP A 294 -24.42 -2.76 -3.84
CA ASP A 294 -24.28 -1.37 -3.39
C ASP A 294 -24.24 -0.35 -4.55
N LEU A 295 -23.97 -0.80 -5.78
CA LEU A 295 -23.92 0.08 -6.94
C LEU A 295 -25.33 0.49 -7.44
N PRO A 296 -25.46 1.66 -8.11
CA PRO A 296 -26.69 2.00 -8.83
C PRO A 296 -27.05 0.88 -9.84
N ARG A 297 -28.34 0.49 -9.87
CA ARG A 297 -28.83 -0.66 -10.61
C ARG A 297 -28.42 -0.70 -12.09
N ASP A 298 -28.50 0.43 -12.77
CA ASP A 298 -28.10 0.59 -14.17
C ASP A 298 -26.60 0.34 -14.37
N LYS A 299 -25.78 0.70 -13.38
CA LYS A 299 -24.34 0.48 -13.38
C LYS A 299 -24.02 -1.00 -13.14
N ALA A 300 -24.62 -1.62 -12.12
CA ALA A 300 -24.46 -3.04 -11.82
C ALA A 300 -24.89 -3.93 -13.01
N GLU A 301 -26.06 -3.65 -13.61
CA GLU A 301 -26.51 -4.35 -14.82
C GLU A 301 -25.54 -4.18 -15.99
N GLY A 302 -24.94 -2.99 -16.14
CA GLY A 302 -23.94 -2.73 -17.18
C GLY A 302 -22.66 -3.53 -16.99
N ILE A 303 -22.18 -3.67 -15.76
CA ILE A 303 -21.00 -4.47 -15.41
C ILE A 303 -21.29 -5.97 -15.61
N LEU A 304 -22.40 -6.48 -15.05
CA LEU A 304 -22.83 -7.87 -15.18
C LEU A 304 -23.02 -8.35 -16.65
N ASN A 305 -23.27 -7.42 -17.58
CA ASN A 305 -23.38 -7.74 -19.00
C ASN A 305 -22.02 -7.81 -19.71
N GLU A 306 -20.97 -7.23 -19.14
CA GLU A 306 -19.61 -7.30 -19.65
C GLU A 306 -18.83 -8.49 -19.06
N MET A 307 -19.27 -9.01 -17.88
CA MET A 307 -18.64 -10.16 -17.19
C MET A 307 -18.75 -11.47 -17.99
N GLU A 308 -17.83 -12.38 -17.73
CA GLU A 308 -17.92 -13.75 -18.20
C GLU A 308 -19.23 -14.40 -17.72
N GLN A 309 -19.88 -15.16 -18.60
CA GLN A 309 -21.27 -15.60 -18.39
C GLN A 309 -21.44 -16.45 -17.13
N ASP A 310 -20.52 -17.36 -16.86
CA ASP A 310 -20.53 -18.26 -15.70
C ASP A 310 -20.34 -17.49 -14.39
N ILE A 311 -19.37 -16.56 -14.31
CA ILE A 311 -19.15 -15.69 -13.14
C ILE A 311 -20.38 -14.81 -12.91
N ALA A 312 -20.93 -14.20 -13.97
CA ALA A 312 -22.13 -13.36 -13.86
C ALA A 312 -23.37 -14.13 -13.37
N GLU A 313 -23.51 -15.41 -13.70
CA GLU A 313 -24.60 -16.27 -13.21
C GLU A 313 -24.45 -16.54 -11.71
N ASP A 314 -23.22 -16.88 -11.25
CA ASP A 314 -22.93 -17.13 -9.84
C ASP A 314 -23.12 -15.87 -8.97
N VAL A 315 -22.61 -14.73 -9.42
CA VAL A 315 -22.82 -13.43 -8.72
C VAL A 315 -24.31 -13.07 -8.65
N LYS A 316 -25.10 -13.32 -9.71
CA LYS A 316 -26.56 -13.08 -9.69
C LYS A 316 -27.29 -14.02 -8.72
N GLU A 317 -26.84 -15.27 -8.55
CA GLU A 317 -27.40 -16.18 -7.55
C GLU A 317 -27.18 -15.62 -6.14
N LEU A 318 -25.98 -15.10 -5.84
CA LEU A 318 -25.66 -14.47 -4.54
C LEU A 318 -26.46 -13.19 -4.32
N LEU A 319 -26.54 -12.29 -5.30
CA LEU A 319 -27.33 -11.06 -5.23
C LEU A 319 -28.85 -11.29 -4.97
N ALA A 320 -29.34 -12.51 -5.18
CA ALA A 320 -30.73 -12.84 -4.91
C ALA A 320 -31.01 -13.08 -3.42
N HIS A 321 -30.00 -13.20 -2.58
CA HIS A 321 -30.10 -13.43 -1.14
C HIS A 321 -29.77 -12.19 -0.32
N PRO A 322 -30.41 -11.98 0.84
CA PRO A 322 -30.03 -10.92 1.77
C PRO A 322 -28.62 -11.14 2.35
N GLU A 323 -27.84 -10.07 2.50
CA GLU A 323 -26.48 -10.12 3.06
C GLU A 323 -26.40 -10.70 4.49
N GLU A 324 -27.47 -10.61 5.27
CA GLU A 324 -27.52 -11.08 6.65
C GLU A 324 -27.95 -12.55 6.79
N GLU A 325 -28.24 -13.23 5.68
CA GLU A 325 -28.64 -14.63 5.63
C GLU A 325 -27.49 -15.53 5.09
N ALA A 326 -27.56 -16.82 5.38
CA ALA A 326 -26.56 -17.80 4.94
C ALA A 326 -26.28 -17.73 3.43
N GLY A 327 -27.34 -17.50 2.62
CA GLY A 327 -27.22 -17.39 1.17
C GLY A 327 -26.42 -16.17 0.71
N GLY A 328 -26.47 -15.04 1.44
CA GLY A 328 -25.64 -13.85 1.16
C GLY A 328 -24.22 -13.96 1.69
N LEU A 329 -24.01 -14.72 2.78
CA LEU A 329 -22.70 -14.90 3.40
C LEU A 329 -21.84 -16.00 2.74
N MET A 330 -22.45 -16.87 1.90
CA MET A 330 -21.75 -18.02 1.32
C MET A 330 -20.96 -17.65 0.06
N THR A 331 -20.00 -18.50 -0.26
CA THR A 331 -19.44 -18.59 -1.60
C THR A 331 -19.88 -19.88 -2.26
N SER A 332 -20.14 -19.87 -3.57
CA SER A 332 -20.49 -21.05 -4.37
C SER A 332 -19.26 -21.91 -4.74
N ALA A 333 -18.05 -21.38 -4.59
CA ALA A 333 -16.79 -22.07 -4.84
C ALA A 333 -16.53 -23.19 -3.80
N VAL A 334 -17.06 -24.38 -4.03
CA VAL A 334 -17.02 -25.50 -3.09
C VAL A 334 -16.47 -26.77 -3.72
N LEU A 335 -15.41 -27.31 -3.12
CA LEU A 335 -14.89 -28.64 -3.50
C LEU A 335 -15.72 -29.76 -2.91
N HIS A 336 -16.43 -30.50 -3.76
CA HIS A 336 -17.21 -31.67 -3.35
C HIS A 336 -16.95 -32.87 -4.25
N PHE A 337 -17.00 -34.07 -3.66
CA PHE A 337 -16.67 -35.32 -4.33
C PHE A 337 -17.58 -36.47 -3.87
N LEU A 338 -17.64 -37.51 -4.68
CA LEU A 338 -18.34 -38.73 -4.32
C LEU A 338 -17.55 -39.52 -3.27
N PRO A 339 -18.22 -40.31 -2.39
CA PRO A 339 -17.59 -41.14 -1.34
C PRO A 339 -16.47 -42.06 -1.81
N GLU A 340 -16.59 -42.57 -3.02
CA GLU A 340 -15.64 -43.52 -3.63
C GLU A 340 -14.37 -42.86 -4.16
N THR A 341 -14.29 -41.50 -4.14
CA THR A 341 -13.14 -40.79 -4.64
C THR A 341 -11.94 -41.00 -3.71
N THR A 342 -10.77 -41.27 -4.31
CA THR A 342 -9.52 -41.47 -3.55
C THR A 342 -8.86 -40.15 -3.17
N VAL A 343 -8.14 -40.17 -2.08
CA VAL A 343 -7.34 -39.01 -1.60
C VAL A 343 -6.40 -38.47 -2.70
N GLU A 344 -5.78 -39.38 -3.49
CA GLU A 344 -4.92 -38.97 -4.60
C GLU A 344 -5.64 -38.07 -5.62
N LYS A 345 -6.87 -38.45 -5.99
CA LYS A 345 -7.68 -37.67 -6.95
C LYS A 345 -8.13 -36.32 -6.37
N VAL A 346 -8.52 -36.33 -5.10
CA VAL A 346 -8.93 -35.10 -4.39
C VAL A 346 -7.77 -34.11 -4.31
N LEU A 347 -6.57 -34.54 -3.90
CA LEU A 347 -5.40 -33.72 -3.85
C LEU A 347 -4.94 -33.22 -5.23
N ALA A 348 -5.18 -34.03 -6.29
CA ALA A 348 -4.91 -33.59 -7.66
C ALA A 348 -5.88 -32.49 -8.12
N ALA A 349 -7.16 -32.60 -7.78
CA ALA A 349 -8.16 -31.55 -8.04
C ALA A 349 -7.86 -30.26 -7.26
N ILE A 350 -7.59 -30.37 -5.95
CA ILE A 350 -7.18 -29.22 -5.12
C ILE A 350 -6.00 -28.46 -5.74
N ARG A 351 -4.99 -29.17 -6.28
CA ARG A 351 -3.84 -28.50 -6.93
C ARG A 351 -4.19 -27.81 -8.25
N GLY A 352 -5.21 -28.26 -8.93
CA GLY A 352 -5.67 -27.65 -10.18
C GLY A 352 -6.53 -26.41 -9.96
N GLU A 353 -7.25 -26.37 -8.85
CA GLU A 353 -8.23 -25.32 -8.53
C GLU A 353 -7.76 -24.38 -7.41
N ALA A 354 -6.57 -24.62 -6.84
CA ALA A 354 -6.09 -23.86 -5.67
C ALA A 354 -5.75 -22.38 -5.97
N GLU A 355 -5.51 -22.03 -7.23
CA GLU A 355 -5.28 -20.65 -7.65
C GLU A 355 -6.59 -19.87 -7.79
N ASP A 356 -7.71 -20.58 -8.00
CA ASP A 356 -9.03 -19.98 -8.22
C ASP A 356 -9.90 -20.00 -6.94
N MET A 357 -9.35 -20.42 -5.78
CA MET A 357 -10.08 -20.54 -4.52
C MET A 357 -9.39 -19.78 -3.38
N ASP A 358 -10.08 -18.85 -2.75
CA ASP A 358 -9.58 -18.05 -1.62
C ASP A 358 -9.18 -18.91 -0.40
N PHE A 359 -9.86 -20.03 -0.19
CA PHE A 359 -9.57 -20.92 0.94
C PHE A 359 -10.00 -22.37 0.65
N ILE A 360 -9.27 -23.33 1.20
CA ILE A 360 -9.62 -24.75 1.21
C ILE A 360 -9.39 -25.29 2.62
N TYR A 361 -10.44 -25.28 3.45
CA TYR A 361 -10.37 -25.85 4.80
C TYR A 361 -10.88 -27.28 4.83
N TYR A 362 -11.97 -27.55 4.10
CA TYR A 362 -12.67 -28.81 4.05
C TYR A 362 -12.98 -29.19 2.61
N VAL A 363 -13.10 -30.52 2.39
CA VAL A 363 -13.66 -31.09 1.18
C VAL A 363 -14.97 -31.76 1.57
N TYR A 364 -16.02 -31.52 0.84
CA TYR A 364 -17.34 -32.03 1.14
C TYR A 364 -17.61 -33.31 0.36
N VAL A 365 -18.29 -34.27 1.00
CA VAL A 365 -18.66 -35.54 0.38
C VAL A 365 -20.14 -35.51 0.11
N VAL A 366 -20.51 -35.71 -1.17
CA VAL A 366 -21.90 -35.68 -1.64
C VAL A 366 -22.26 -36.96 -2.36
N ASN A 367 -23.56 -37.26 -2.47
CA ASN A 367 -24.02 -38.36 -3.33
C ASN A 367 -24.25 -37.85 -4.78
N GLU A 368 -24.72 -38.74 -5.67
CA GLU A 368 -25.03 -38.46 -7.08
C GLU A 368 -26.13 -37.37 -7.28
N ALA A 369 -26.85 -36.98 -6.23
CA ALA A 369 -27.86 -35.91 -6.22
C ALA A 369 -27.38 -34.64 -5.48
N ASP A 370 -26.08 -34.46 -5.31
CA ASP A 370 -25.39 -33.38 -4.63
C ASP A 370 -25.79 -33.21 -3.15
N ARG A 371 -26.44 -34.23 -2.57
CA ARG A 371 -26.78 -34.17 -1.14
C ARG A 371 -25.54 -34.40 -0.27
N LEU A 372 -25.36 -33.52 0.70
CA LEU A 372 -24.26 -33.57 1.65
C LEU A 372 -24.32 -34.85 2.51
N LEU A 373 -23.23 -35.60 2.54
CA LEU A 373 -23.08 -36.84 3.30
C LEU A 373 -22.05 -36.71 4.41
N GLY A 374 -20.99 -35.95 4.20
CA GLY A 374 -19.89 -35.83 5.12
C GLY A 374 -18.91 -34.75 4.72
N MET A 375 -17.88 -34.54 5.55
CA MET A 375 -16.76 -33.63 5.23
C MET A 375 -15.44 -34.26 5.66
N VAL A 376 -14.34 -33.86 5.01
CA VAL A 376 -12.97 -34.23 5.38
C VAL A 376 -12.13 -32.96 5.42
N SER A 377 -11.41 -32.73 6.51
CA SER A 377 -10.52 -31.60 6.58
C SER A 377 -9.27 -31.77 5.70
N LEU A 378 -8.72 -30.67 5.17
CA LEU A 378 -7.46 -30.70 4.41
C LEU A 378 -6.33 -31.39 5.22
N ARG A 379 -6.29 -31.21 6.54
CA ARG A 379 -5.32 -31.86 7.43
C ARG A 379 -5.47 -33.38 7.41
N GLU A 380 -6.70 -33.90 7.42
CA GLU A 380 -6.97 -35.37 7.37
C GLU A 380 -6.60 -35.93 6.01
N LEU A 381 -6.91 -35.23 4.91
CA LEU A 381 -6.49 -35.60 3.56
C LEU A 381 -4.97 -35.70 3.43
N LEU A 382 -4.22 -34.72 3.97
CA LEU A 382 -2.75 -34.72 3.94
C LEU A 382 -2.14 -35.86 4.78
N ALA A 383 -2.81 -36.30 5.83
CA ALA A 383 -2.36 -37.39 6.71
C ALA A 383 -2.77 -38.79 6.23
N ALA A 384 -3.74 -38.89 5.33
CA ALA A 384 -4.30 -40.15 4.88
C ALA A 384 -3.46 -40.83 3.77
N PRO A 385 -3.53 -42.15 3.63
CA PRO A 385 -2.95 -42.84 2.49
C PRO A 385 -3.60 -42.41 1.15
N MET A 386 -2.82 -42.23 0.11
CA MET A 386 -3.29 -41.78 -1.22
C MET A 386 -4.41 -42.68 -1.81
N ALA A 387 -4.39 -43.95 -1.49
CA ALA A 387 -5.41 -44.94 -1.95
C ALA A 387 -6.66 -45.00 -1.07
N ALA A 388 -6.70 -44.30 0.07
CA ALA A 388 -7.87 -44.23 0.93
C ALA A 388 -9.03 -43.53 0.21
N ARG A 389 -10.27 -43.95 0.49
CA ARG A 389 -11.48 -43.34 -0.06
C ARG A 389 -12.03 -42.31 0.90
N LEU A 390 -12.72 -41.29 0.39
CA LEU A 390 -13.35 -40.27 1.25
C LEU A 390 -14.38 -40.92 2.19
N ALA A 391 -15.11 -41.93 1.78
CA ALA A 391 -16.04 -42.68 2.63
C ALA A 391 -15.41 -43.26 3.89
N ASP A 392 -14.11 -43.59 3.86
CA ASP A 392 -13.40 -44.19 4.99
C ASP A 392 -12.85 -43.10 5.96
N LEU A 393 -12.85 -41.84 5.55
CA LEU A 393 -12.22 -40.70 6.24
C LEU A 393 -13.24 -39.67 6.74
N MET A 394 -14.39 -39.54 6.06
CA MET A 394 -15.33 -38.46 6.30
C MET A 394 -15.98 -38.53 7.68
N ASP A 395 -16.18 -37.37 8.30
CA ASP A 395 -17.10 -37.21 9.43
C ASP A 395 -18.51 -36.98 8.86
N GLU A 396 -19.43 -37.92 9.19
CA GLU A 396 -20.83 -37.83 8.77
C GLU A 396 -21.65 -36.81 9.60
N ARG A 397 -21.10 -36.35 10.71
CA ARG A 397 -21.77 -35.39 11.61
C ARG A 397 -21.46 -33.95 11.18
N VAL A 398 -21.82 -33.60 9.97
CA VAL A 398 -21.60 -32.27 9.42
C VAL A 398 -22.58 -31.27 10.05
N ILE A 399 -22.05 -30.17 10.54
CA ILE A 399 -22.84 -29.02 10.92
C ILE A 399 -23.06 -28.21 9.64
N SER A 400 -24.30 -28.06 9.21
CA SER A 400 -24.70 -27.29 8.02
C SER A 400 -25.84 -26.35 8.37
N VAL A 401 -26.01 -25.28 7.58
CA VAL A 401 -27.09 -24.28 7.69
C VAL A 401 -27.94 -24.27 6.42
N HIS A 402 -29.17 -23.75 6.51
CA HIS A 402 -30.03 -23.50 5.36
C HIS A 402 -29.77 -22.11 4.79
N LEU A 403 -30.17 -21.87 3.53
CA LEU A 403 -29.97 -20.61 2.80
C LEU A 403 -30.54 -19.39 3.52
N ASP A 404 -31.63 -19.55 4.27
CA ASP A 404 -32.37 -18.53 5.01
C ASP A 404 -31.98 -18.43 6.50
N GLU A 405 -30.91 -19.10 6.92
CA GLU A 405 -30.41 -19.02 8.31
C GLU A 405 -29.80 -17.66 8.61
N ASP A 406 -30.13 -17.09 9.76
CA ASP A 406 -29.67 -15.75 10.17
C ASP A 406 -28.19 -15.78 10.65
N LYS A 407 -27.47 -14.68 10.39
CA LYS A 407 -26.07 -14.50 10.75
C LYS A 407 -25.75 -14.77 12.25
N ASP A 408 -26.68 -14.41 13.16
CA ASP A 408 -26.44 -14.58 14.59
C ASP A 408 -26.47 -16.06 14.97
N GLU A 409 -27.36 -16.86 14.37
CA GLU A 409 -27.41 -18.31 14.54
C GLU A 409 -26.18 -18.99 13.94
N ILE A 410 -25.74 -18.52 12.77
CA ILE A 410 -24.48 -18.97 12.13
C ILE A 410 -23.27 -18.68 13.02
N ALA A 411 -23.21 -17.47 13.63
CA ALA A 411 -22.14 -17.08 14.53
C ALA A 411 -22.06 -17.98 15.78
N GLU A 412 -23.23 -18.37 16.33
CA GLU A 412 -23.27 -19.31 17.44
C GLU A 412 -22.71 -20.71 17.07
N LEU A 413 -22.98 -21.16 15.85
CA LEU A 413 -22.43 -22.43 15.35
C LEU A 413 -20.92 -22.37 15.18
N PHE A 414 -20.38 -21.30 14.60
CA PHE A 414 -18.92 -21.11 14.49
C PHE A 414 -18.26 -21.08 15.88
N ALA A 415 -18.80 -20.31 16.80
CA ALA A 415 -18.27 -20.21 18.17
C ALA A 415 -18.35 -21.53 18.95
N LYS A 416 -19.43 -22.27 18.76
CA LYS A 416 -19.68 -23.53 19.48
C LYS A 416 -18.81 -24.67 18.99
N TYR A 417 -18.64 -24.80 17.70
CA TYR A 417 -17.95 -25.95 17.09
C TYR A 417 -16.51 -25.64 16.65
N GLY A 418 -16.10 -24.37 16.64
CA GLY A 418 -14.74 -23.95 16.26
C GLY A 418 -14.41 -24.29 14.81
N LEU A 419 -15.40 -24.16 13.93
CA LEU A 419 -15.25 -24.43 12.49
C LEU A 419 -14.56 -23.24 11.80
N MET A 420 -13.95 -23.51 10.66
CA MET A 420 -13.38 -22.47 9.77
C MET A 420 -14.31 -22.14 8.60
N ALA A 421 -15.21 -23.07 8.28
CA ALA A 421 -16.25 -22.89 7.27
C ALA A 421 -17.44 -23.79 7.59
N ILE A 422 -18.66 -23.36 7.22
CA ILE A 422 -19.91 -24.10 7.41
C ILE A 422 -20.60 -24.28 6.05
N PRO A 423 -20.93 -25.51 5.62
CA PRO A 423 -21.65 -25.73 4.36
C PRO A 423 -23.11 -25.29 4.44
N VAL A 424 -23.57 -24.64 3.38
CA VAL A 424 -24.97 -24.21 3.18
C VAL A 424 -25.68 -25.23 2.31
N VAL A 425 -26.88 -25.62 2.71
CA VAL A 425 -27.69 -26.60 2.01
C VAL A 425 -29.08 -26.08 1.71
N ASP A 426 -29.69 -26.61 0.63
CA ASP A 426 -31.10 -26.35 0.31
C ASP A 426 -32.03 -27.27 1.12
N ASP A 427 -33.36 -27.11 0.94
CA ASP A 427 -34.39 -27.94 1.57
C ASP A 427 -34.30 -29.46 1.27
N LEU A 428 -33.58 -29.81 0.22
CA LEU A 428 -33.32 -31.19 -0.14
C LEU A 428 -32.02 -31.74 0.44
N GLY A 429 -31.27 -30.92 1.18
CA GLY A 429 -29.96 -31.20 1.75
C GLY A 429 -28.84 -31.23 0.72
N ARG A 430 -29.02 -30.58 -0.43
CA ARG A 430 -27.98 -30.45 -1.46
C ARG A 430 -27.10 -29.24 -1.10
N ILE A 431 -25.79 -29.43 -1.25
CA ILE A 431 -24.83 -28.37 -1.00
C ILE A 431 -25.00 -27.24 -2.05
N LYS A 432 -25.04 -26.00 -1.57
CA LYS A 432 -25.18 -24.80 -2.38
C LYS A 432 -23.97 -23.91 -2.32
N GLY A 433 -23.31 -23.91 -1.19
CA GLY A 433 -22.14 -23.08 -0.96
C GLY A 433 -21.51 -23.41 0.39
N VAL A 434 -20.60 -22.55 0.80
CA VAL A 434 -19.93 -22.62 2.08
C VAL A 434 -19.74 -21.21 2.63
N ILE A 435 -19.97 -21.02 3.93
CA ILE A 435 -19.69 -19.77 4.62
C ILE A 435 -18.34 -19.87 5.29
N PRO A 436 -17.32 -19.14 4.85
CA PRO A 436 -16.05 -19.04 5.58
C PRO A 436 -16.24 -18.16 6.81
N PHE A 437 -15.43 -18.39 7.85
CA PHE A 437 -15.47 -17.58 9.06
C PHE A 437 -15.16 -16.10 8.80
N LYS A 438 -14.33 -15.80 7.78
CA LYS A 438 -14.01 -14.42 7.36
C LYS A 438 -15.30 -13.65 7.00
N ASN A 439 -16.12 -14.18 6.09
CA ASN A 439 -17.35 -13.50 5.63
C ASN A 439 -18.33 -13.23 6.77
N LEU A 440 -18.50 -14.19 7.68
CA LEU A 440 -19.30 -13.95 8.88
C LEU A 440 -18.74 -12.82 9.75
N LEU A 441 -17.41 -12.78 9.94
CA LEU A 441 -16.76 -11.79 10.79
C LEU A 441 -16.96 -10.37 10.25
N GLU A 442 -16.96 -10.17 8.95
CA GLU A 442 -17.20 -8.90 8.28
C GLU A 442 -18.58 -8.33 8.58
N VAL A 443 -19.60 -9.18 8.63
CA VAL A 443 -20.99 -8.75 8.89
C VAL A 443 -21.28 -8.63 10.39
N VAL A 444 -20.76 -9.53 11.24
CA VAL A 444 -21.04 -9.52 12.69
C VAL A 444 -20.17 -8.51 13.44
N ALA A 445 -18.95 -8.25 12.97
CA ALA A 445 -17.99 -7.39 13.62
C ALA A 445 -17.25 -6.45 12.66
N PRO A 446 -17.95 -5.63 11.87
CA PRO A 446 -17.34 -4.78 10.84
C PRO A 446 -16.31 -3.78 11.38
N HIS A 447 -16.34 -3.53 12.70
CA HIS A 447 -15.41 -2.63 13.39
C HIS A 447 -14.07 -3.28 13.77
N LEU A 448 -13.92 -4.59 13.62
CA LEU A 448 -12.65 -5.29 13.94
C LEU A 448 -11.68 -5.29 12.78
N GLY A 449 -12.15 -5.23 11.55
CA GLY A 449 -11.35 -5.10 10.33
C GLY A 449 -10.99 -3.65 9.97
N LYS A 450 -11.70 -2.67 10.54
CA LYS A 450 -11.56 -1.24 10.20
C LYS A 450 -11.05 -0.47 11.42
N LYS A 451 -9.85 0.08 11.33
CA LYS A 451 -9.26 0.98 12.33
C LYS A 451 -9.25 2.41 11.82
#